data_7e78d8cfdaf31ae661d48f62848f3dae
#
_entry.id   7e78d8cfdaf31ae661d48f62848f3dae
#
_cell.length_a   1.000
_cell.length_b   1.000
_cell.length_c   1.000
_cell.angle_alpha   90.00
_cell.angle_beta   90.00
_cell.angle_gamma   90.00
#
_symmetry.space_group_name_H-M   'P 1'
#
loop_
_entity.id
_entity.type
_entity.pdbx_description
1 polymer ?
#
loop_
_entity_poly.entity_id
_entity_poly.type
_entity_poly.pdbx_seq_one_letter_code
_entity_poly.pdbx_strand_id
1 'polypeptide(L)'
;MRRLFILGIILVLVFGVSSAWAQKTVRLSIATGGTGGVYYPLGGGMANVLSKYISYVEATAEVTTASVDNCLLVGRGKVELALIMADTGWDAYQGRAQFKEKIPLRTVAVLYPNNMHVVTVEGKGIEKVTDLKGKRVSTGAPGSGTEVMALRVIEAYGLDPNKDMTRDKLGVSESAGALKDGKIDAFFWVGGLPTAAVTDLGATPGIKMKLIGHADAFSKMREKYGPLYIKGTIPAKTYPGQSVDIPITVVWNLLVCNENMKESLVYDILKTLFDHKQELVASHREASNLSLEPQAAGGSPIPFHPGAIRYFTEKGLKIK
;
A
#
# COMPACT_ATOMS: atom_id res chain seq x y z
N MET A 1 19.52 -57.80 -73.08
CA MET A 1 19.72 -57.89 -71.66
C MET A 1 20.07 -56.45 -71.16
N ARG A 2 19.03 -55.72 -70.68
CA ARG A 2 19.13 -54.34 -70.19
C ARG A 2 18.96 -54.41 -68.71
N ARG A 3 19.98 -53.99 -67.97
CA ARG A 3 19.91 -53.78 -66.48
C ARG A 3 19.41 -52.36 -66.19
N LEU A 4 18.22 -52.24 -65.63
CA LEU A 4 17.71 -51.00 -65.06
C LEU A 4 18.36 -50.79 -63.69
N PHE A 5 19.03 -49.66 -63.52
CA PHE A 5 19.44 -49.12 -62.22
C PHE A 5 18.30 -48.22 -61.70
N ILE A 6 17.69 -48.60 -60.59
CA ILE A 6 16.74 -47.77 -59.86
C ILE A 6 17.53 -47.03 -58.81
N LEU A 7 17.70 -45.67 -58.97
CA LEU A 7 18.24 -44.80 -57.98
C LEU A 7 17.11 -44.41 -57.02
N GLY A 8 17.16 -44.92 -55.80
CA GLY A 8 16.25 -44.51 -54.72
C GLY A 8 16.76 -43.21 -54.10
N ILE A 9 15.99 -42.14 -54.28
CA ILE A 9 16.25 -40.86 -53.58
C ILE A 9 15.58 -40.98 -52.18
N ILE A 10 16.43 -41.10 -51.13
CA ILE A 10 15.96 -41.03 -49.74
C ILE A 10 15.87 -39.54 -49.38
N LEU A 11 14.64 -39.03 -49.33
CA LEU A 11 14.33 -37.68 -48.84
C LEU A 11 14.33 -37.69 -47.29
N VAL A 12 15.44 -37.28 -46.69
CA VAL A 12 15.51 -37.10 -45.21
C VAL A 12 14.77 -35.82 -44.83
N LEU A 13 13.52 -35.96 -44.37
CA LEU A 13 12.77 -34.88 -43.72
C LEU A 13 13.36 -34.64 -42.32
N VAL A 14 14.23 -33.64 -42.21
CA VAL A 14 14.69 -33.10 -40.91
C VAL A 14 13.54 -32.34 -40.32
N PHE A 15 12.73 -32.99 -39.50
CA PHE A 15 11.82 -32.30 -38.58
C PHE A 15 12.65 -31.57 -37.56
N GLY A 16 12.89 -30.27 -37.77
CA GLY A 16 13.40 -29.37 -36.77
C GLY A 16 12.38 -29.28 -35.61
N VAL A 17 12.59 -30.05 -34.56
CA VAL A 17 11.88 -29.91 -33.31
C VAL A 17 12.34 -28.61 -32.70
N SER A 18 11.66 -27.49 -33.01
CA SER A 18 11.80 -26.26 -32.28
C SER A 18 11.28 -26.55 -30.87
N SER A 19 12.22 -26.87 -29.95
CA SER A 19 11.92 -26.91 -28.53
C SER A 19 11.51 -25.49 -28.13
N ALA A 20 10.24 -25.18 -28.26
CA ALA A 20 9.68 -24.02 -27.59
C ALA A 20 9.91 -24.24 -26.09
N TRP A 21 10.93 -23.61 -25.55
CA TRP A 21 11.14 -23.54 -24.13
C TRP A 21 9.92 -22.80 -23.56
N ALA A 22 8.97 -23.53 -23.04
CA ALA A 22 7.83 -22.96 -22.35
C ALA A 22 8.41 -22.11 -21.22
N GLN A 23 8.32 -20.79 -21.34
CA GLN A 23 8.80 -19.86 -20.33
C GLN A 23 8.04 -20.18 -19.04
N LYS A 24 8.76 -20.59 -18.00
CA LYS A 24 8.16 -20.98 -16.73
C LYS A 24 7.36 -19.82 -16.17
N THR A 25 6.06 -20.01 -15.99
CA THR A 25 5.18 -18.99 -15.38
C THR A 25 5.65 -18.60 -13.99
N VAL A 26 5.81 -17.32 -13.78
CA VAL A 26 6.13 -16.71 -12.48
C VAL A 26 4.83 -16.30 -11.81
N ARG A 27 4.54 -16.85 -10.65
CA ARG A 27 3.40 -16.45 -9.83
C ARG A 27 3.81 -15.34 -8.89
N LEU A 28 3.02 -14.27 -8.84
CA LEU A 28 3.24 -13.12 -7.98
C LEU A 28 2.03 -12.91 -7.07
N SER A 29 2.25 -13.04 -5.78
CA SER A 29 1.28 -12.62 -4.77
C SER A 29 1.57 -11.19 -4.34
N ILE A 30 0.54 -10.33 -4.31
CA ILE A 30 0.62 -8.93 -3.89
C ILE A 30 -0.14 -8.80 -2.58
N ALA A 31 0.57 -8.68 -1.46
CA ALA A 31 -0.05 -8.43 -0.16
C ALA A 31 -0.62 -7.01 -0.09
N THR A 32 -1.88 -6.89 0.32
CA THR A 32 -2.63 -5.63 0.28
C THR A 32 -3.11 -5.18 1.67
N GLY A 33 -4.38 -5.25 1.94
CA GLY A 33 -5.04 -4.88 3.19
C GLY A 33 -6.50 -5.28 3.16
N GLY A 34 -7.30 -4.79 4.10
CA GLY A 34 -8.74 -5.05 4.13
C GLY A 34 -9.47 -4.47 2.92
N THR A 35 -10.56 -5.14 2.50
CA THR A 35 -11.32 -4.81 1.27
C THR A 35 -11.98 -3.43 1.28
N GLY A 36 -12.26 -2.86 2.45
CA GLY A 36 -12.82 -1.49 2.59
C GLY A 36 -11.80 -0.37 2.45
N GLY A 37 -10.50 -0.70 2.31
CA GLY A 37 -9.39 0.24 2.12
C GLY A 37 -8.98 0.38 0.66
N VAL A 38 -7.86 1.08 0.43
CA VAL A 38 -7.34 1.41 -0.91
C VAL A 38 -6.39 0.33 -1.44
N TYR A 39 -5.64 -0.34 -0.57
CA TYR A 39 -4.64 -1.32 -0.99
C TYR A 39 -5.24 -2.48 -1.80
N TYR A 40 -6.40 -3.00 -1.39
CA TYR A 40 -7.00 -4.14 -2.05
C TYR A 40 -7.44 -3.85 -3.50
N PRO A 41 -8.27 -2.84 -3.80
CA PRO A 41 -8.62 -2.51 -5.18
C PRO A 41 -7.40 -2.12 -6.03
N LEU A 42 -6.43 -1.38 -5.47
CA LEU A 42 -5.22 -1.01 -6.20
C LEU A 42 -4.32 -2.21 -6.50
N GLY A 43 -4.11 -3.09 -5.51
CA GLY A 43 -3.34 -4.33 -5.70
C GLY A 43 -4.02 -5.29 -6.68
N GLY A 44 -5.36 -5.36 -6.67
CA GLY A 44 -6.13 -6.09 -7.68
C GLY A 44 -5.92 -5.54 -9.10
N GLY A 45 -5.93 -4.20 -9.24
CA GLY A 45 -5.59 -3.54 -10.50
C GLY A 45 -4.17 -3.84 -10.95
N MET A 46 -3.19 -3.78 -10.04
CA MET A 46 -1.81 -4.16 -10.33
C MET A 46 -1.72 -5.63 -10.79
N ALA A 47 -2.35 -6.56 -10.08
CA ALA A 47 -2.35 -7.98 -10.43
C ALA A 47 -2.92 -8.22 -11.83
N ASN A 48 -4.03 -7.58 -12.17
CA ASN A 48 -4.65 -7.67 -13.48
C ASN A 48 -3.72 -7.12 -14.58
N VAL A 49 -3.14 -5.95 -14.39
CA VAL A 49 -2.22 -5.33 -15.36
C VAL A 49 -0.98 -6.18 -15.56
N LEU A 50 -0.35 -6.67 -14.48
CA LEU A 50 0.84 -7.52 -14.58
C LEU A 50 0.55 -8.83 -15.31
N SER A 51 -0.55 -9.52 -14.99
CA SER A 51 -0.95 -10.77 -15.65
C SER A 51 -1.32 -10.58 -17.11
N LYS A 52 -1.90 -9.44 -17.46
CA LYS A 52 -2.33 -9.12 -18.83
C LYS A 52 -1.15 -8.80 -19.76
N TYR A 53 -0.14 -8.08 -19.25
CA TYR A 53 0.89 -7.50 -20.11
C TYR A 53 2.27 -8.13 -19.98
N ILE A 54 2.52 -8.94 -18.95
CA ILE A 54 3.75 -9.74 -18.83
C ILE A 54 3.41 -11.20 -19.07
N SER A 55 3.67 -11.69 -20.27
CA SER A 55 3.22 -13.00 -20.76
C SER A 55 3.63 -14.22 -19.92
N TYR A 56 4.65 -14.06 -19.07
CA TYR A 56 5.15 -15.10 -18.17
C TYR A 56 4.77 -14.89 -16.70
N VAL A 57 3.87 -13.94 -16.40
CA VAL A 57 3.44 -13.62 -15.04
C VAL A 57 1.97 -13.92 -14.83
N GLU A 58 1.67 -14.58 -13.71
CA GLU A 58 0.32 -14.69 -13.13
C GLU A 58 0.35 -14.00 -11.76
N ALA A 59 -0.35 -12.88 -11.61
CA ALA A 59 -0.39 -12.11 -10.38
C ALA A 59 -1.76 -12.17 -9.71
N THR A 60 -1.77 -12.18 -8.36
CA THR A 60 -2.98 -12.15 -7.53
C THR A 60 -2.81 -11.15 -6.39
N ALA A 61 -3.91 -10.54 -5.95
CA ALA A 61 -3.94 -9.68 -4.77
C ALA A 61 -4.47 -10.46 -3.57
N GLU A 62 -3.78 -10.36 -2.43
CA GLU A 62 -4.13 -11.03 -1.20
C GLU A 62 -4.61 -10.04 -0.14
N VAL A 63 -5.71 -10.37 0.53
CA VAL A 63 -6.21 -9.62 1.70
C VAL A 63 -5.32 -9.92 2.90
N THR A 64 -4.85 -8.89 3.58
CA THR A 64 -4.01 -9.00 4.77
C THR A 64 -4.44 -7.97 5.82
N THR A 65 -3.75 -7.93 6.96
CA THR A 65 -3.89 -6.85 7.95
C THR A 65 -3.09 -5.59 7.58
N ALA A 66 -2.42 -5.56 6.45
CA ALA A 66 -1.62 -4.50 5.85
C ALA A 66 -0.18 -4.39 6.41
N SER A 67 0.37 -3.19 6.55
CA SER A 67 1.80 -2.87 6.44
C SER A 67 2.76 -3.71 7.28
N VAL A 68 2.48 -3.98 8.56
CA VAL A 68 3.38 -4.77 9.42
C VAL A 68 3.39 -6.23 8.98
N ASP A 69 2.20 -6.79 8.77
CA ASP A 69 2.02 -8.16 8.29
C ASP A 69 2.66 -8.33 6.90
N ASN A 70 2.43 -7.37 6.01
CA ASN A 70 2.99 -7.33 4.67
C ASN A 70 4.53 -7.35 4.66
N CYS A 71 5.17 -6.55 5.52
CA CYS A 71 6.62 -6.58 5.67
C CYS A 71 7.12 -7.97 6.08
N LEU A 72 6.44 -8.61 7.04
CA LEU A 72 6.79 -9.96 7.50
C LEU A 72 6.58 -11.01 6.42
N LEU A 73 5.50 -10.92 5.64
CA LEU A 73 5.22 -11.84 4.53
C LEU A 73 6.29 -11.75 3.43
N VAL A 74 6.68 -10.53 3.03
CA VAL A 74 7.78 -10.31 2.07
C VAL A 74 9.11 -10.84 2.63
N GLY A 75 9.41 -10.54 3.89
CA GLY A 75 10.65 -11.00 4.54
C GLY A 75 10.79 -12.53 4.57
N ARG A 76 9.67 -13.23 4.74
CA ARG A 76 9.58 -14.69 4.77
C ARG A 76 9.44 -15.33 3.39
N GLY A 77 9.40 -14.54 2.30
CA GLY A 77 9.17 -15.03 0.95
C GLY A 77 7.81 -15.69 0.76
N LYS A 78 6.79 -15.24 1.49
CA LYS A 78 5.40 -15.74 1.38
C LYS A 78 4.61 -14.98 0.32
N VAL A 79 5.02 -13.77 0.00
CA VAL A 79 4.51 -12.94 -1.09
C VAL A 79 5.68 -12.28 -1.80
N GLU A 80 5.53 -11.99 -3.07
CA GLU A 80 6.56 -11.35 -3.89
C GLU A 80 6.54 -9.83 -3.76
N LEU A 81 5.35 -9.26 -3.71
CA LEU A 81 5.12 -7.82 -3.63
C LEU A 81 4.22 -7.47 -2.46
N ALA A 82 4.36 -6.27 -1.94
CA ALA A 82 3.47 -5.77 -0.90
C ALA A 82 3.29 -4.26 -0.95
N LEU A 83 2.08 -3.81 -0.61
CA LEU A 83 1.80 -2.40 -0.34
C LEU A 83 2.01 -2.12 1.15
N ILE A 84 2.83 -1.13 1.46
CA ILE A 84 3.15 -0.76 2.85
C ILE A 84 3.23 0.76 3.02
N MET A 85 3.08 1.23 4.26
CA MET A 85 3.41 2.60 4.63
C MET A 85 4.91 2.76 4.82
N ALA A 86 5.47 3.88 4.40
CA ALA A 86 6.91 4.14 4.43
C ALA A 86 7.51 4.15 5.85
N ASP A 87 6.77 4.61 6.85
CA ASP A 87 7.19 4.60 8.24
C ASP A 87 7.27 3.19 8.83
N THR A 88 6.28 2.36 8.55
CA THR A 88 6.27 0.93 8.95
C THR A 88 7.37 0.16 8.22
N GLY A 89 7.55 0.42 6.93
CA GLY A 89 8.62 -0.17 6.14
C GLY A 89 10.01 0.22 6.63
N TRP A 90 10.19 1.47 7.07
CA TRP A 90 11.44 1.92 7.67
C TRP A 90 11.74 1.21 8.99
N ASP A 91 10.73 1.04 9.85
CA ASP A 91 10.89 0.25 11.08
C ASP A 91 11.27 -1.20 10.78
N ALA A 92 10.64 -1.82 9.77
CA ALA A 92 10.95 -3.18 9.33
C ALA A 92 12.38 -3.29 8.79
N TYR A 93 12.78 -2.36 7.92
CA TYR A 93 14.11 -2.31 7.34
C TYR A 93 15.22 -2.14 8.40
N GLN A 94 14.94 -1.36 9.46
CA GLN A 94 15.85 -1.14 10.58
C GLN A 94 15.78 -2.23 11.66
N GLY A 95 14.78 -3.10 11.66
CA GLY A 95 14.55 -4.10 12.70
C GLY A 95 14.20 -3.48 14.06
N ARG A 96 13.30 -2.51 14.08
CA ARG A 96 12.91 -1.78 15.29
C ARG A 96 11.39 -1.76 15.49
N ALA A 97 10.94 -1.16 16.60
CA ALA A 97 9.54 -1.11 17.03
C ALA A 97 8.96 -2.53 17.18
N GLN A 98 7.97 -2.90 16.37
CA GLN A 98 7.35 -4.23 16.39
C GLN A 98 8.16 -5.32 15.67
N PHE A 99 9.24 -4.97 14.97
CA PHE A 99 10.10 -5.93 14.26
C PHE A 99 11.29 -6.32 15.13
N LYS A 100 11.51 -7.63 15.32
CA LYS A 100 12.61 -8.18 16.14
C LYS A 100 13.95 -8.18 15.40
N GLU A 101 13.91 -8.14 14.08
CA GLU A 101 15.06 -8.21 13.18
C GLU A 101 14.83 -7.37 11.94
N LYS A 102 15.90 -7.04 11.22
CA LYS A 102 15.83 -6.33 9.95
C LYS A 102 15.14 -7.20 8.90
N ILE A 103 14.18 -6.63 8.21
CA ILE A 103 13.50 -7.30 7.09
C ILE A 103 14.19 -6.88 5.79
N PRO A 104 14.56 -7.82 4.89
CA PRO A 104 15.30 -7.54 3.66
C PRO A 104 14.39 -6.94 2.57
N LEU A 105 13.89 -5.73 2.83
CA LEU A 105 13.00 -5.00 1.93
C LEU A 105 13.77 -4.15 0.94
N ARG A 106 13.22 -4.02 -0.27
CA ARG A 106 13.60 -3.01 -1.27
C ARG A 106 12.36 -2.35 -1.83
N THR A 107 12.46 -1.05 -2.07
CA THR A 107 11.38 -0.29 -2.70
C THR A 107 11.36 -0.57 -4.20
N VAL A 108 10.18 -0.93 -4.70
CA VAL A 108 9.89 -1.03 -6.12
C VAL A 108 9.41 0.33 -6.63
N ALA A 109 8.42 0.93 -5.96
CA ALA A 109 7.91 2.26 -6.30
C ALA A 109 7.36 2.99 -5.07
N VAL A 110 7.45 4.31 -5.09
CA VAL A 110 6.63 5.22 -4.25
C VAL A 110 5.30 5.41 -4.96
N LEU A 111 4.18 5.18 -4.27
CA LEU A 111 2.85 5.10 -4.90
C LEU A 111 2.04 6.39 -4.76
N TYR A 112 1.56 6.67 -3.56
CA TYR A 112 0.68 7.79 -3.29
C TYR A 112 0.78 8.23 -1.82
N PRO A 113 0.41 9.50 -1.49
CA PRO A 113 0.36 9.96 -0.11
C PRO A 113 -0.79 9.29 0.63
N ASN A 114 -0.51 8.74 1.80
CA ASN A 114 -1.45 8.03 2.65
C ASN A 114 -1.90 8.94 3.80
N ASN A 115 -3.19 9.22 3.85
CA ASN A 115 -3.79 10.26 4.67
C ASN A 115 -4.30 9.66 5.99
N MET A 116 -3.84 10.19 7.13
CA MET A 116 -4.41 9.81 8.44
C MET A 116 -5.77 10.48 8.62
N HIS A 117 -6.77 9.67 8.95
CA HIS A 117 -8.09 10.10 9.35
C HIS A 117 -8.28 9.85 10.84
N VAL A 118 -8.85 10.80 11.54
CA VAL A 118 -9.44 10.61 12.86
C VAL A 118 -10.93 10.88 12.70
N VAL A 119 -11.71 9.81 12.72
CA VAL A 119 -13.13 9.82 12.37
C VAL A 119 -13.99 9.67 13.61
N THR A 120 -15.00 10.52 13.76
CA THR A 120 -16.03 10.45 14.78
C THR A 120 -17.38 10.85 14.20
N VAL A 121 -18.42 10.95 15.02
CA VAL A 121 -19.74 11.48 14.66
C VAL A 121 -20.16 12.57 15.64
N GLU A 122 -21.07 13.45 15.22
CA GLU A 122 -21.64 14.45 16.10
C GLU A 122 -22.24 13.83 17.38
N GLY A 123 -22.19 14.58 18.48
CA GLY A 123 -22.72 14.13 19.80
C GLY A 123 -21.74 13.31 20.63
N LYS A 124 -20.55 12.93 20.12
CA LYS A 124 -19.54 12.21 20.90
C LYS A 124 -18.63 13.11 21.75
N GLY A 125 -18.75 14.45 21.63
CA GLY A 125 -17.92 15.41 22.37
C GLY A 125 -16.43 15.33 22.00
N ILE A 126 -16.13 15.07 20.73
CA ILE A 126 -14.77 14.98 20.19
C ILE A 126 -14.60 16.09 19.16
N GLU A 127 -13.80 17.12 19.49
CA GLU A 127 -13.47 18.26 18.63
C GLU A 127 -11.99 18.28 18.23
N LYS A 128 -11.14 17.65 19.03
CA LYS A 128 -9.69 17.55 18.86
C LYS A 128 -9.19 16.19 19.37
N VAL A 129 -7.96 15.82 19.01
CA VAL A 129 -7.37 14.50 19.37
C VAL A 129 -7.31 14.30 20.89
N THR A 130 -7.05 15.35 21.67
CA THR A 130 -7.01 15.24 23.14
C THR A 130 -8.36 14.89 23.79
N ASP A 131 -9.49 15.09 23.08
CA ASP A 131 -10.82 14.71 23.56
C ASP A 131 -11.08 13.18 23.45
N LEU A 132 -10.16 12.43 22.87
CA LEU A 132 -10.18 10.97 22.86
C LEU A 132 -9.93 10.36 24.25
N LYS A 133 -9.48 11.17 25.21
CA LYS A 133 -9.32 10.72 26.61
C LYS A 133 -10.64 10.23 27.18
N GLY A 134 -10.64 9.01 27.72
CA GLY A 134 -11.84 8.34 28.26
C GLY A 134 -12.80 7.78 27.20
N LYS A 135 -12.48 7.87 25.90
CA LYS A 135 -13.32 7.37 24.81
C LYS A 135 -12.97 5.93 24.40
N ARG A 136 -13.90 5.29 23.70
CA ARG A 136 -13.69 3.99 23.02
C ARG A 136 -13.18 4.28 21.62
N VAL A 137 -11.94 3.89 21.32
CA VAL A 137 -11.26 4.30 20.09
C VAL A 137 -10.67 3.09 19.36
N SER A 138 -11.05 2.88 18.10
CA SER A 138 -10.36 1.91 17.27
C SER A 138 -9.09 2.53 16.67
N THR A 139 -7.96 1.87 16.88
CA THR A 139 -6.63 2.33 16.42
C THR A 139 -6.15 1.63 15.15
N GLY A 140 -7.01 0.86 14.50
CA GLY A 140 -6.66 0.05 13.31
C GLY A 140 -6.49 -1.43 13.65
N ALA A 141 -6.52 -2.27 12.63
CA ALA A 141 -6.37 -3.72 12.78
C ALA A 141 -5.00 -4.08 13.40
N PRO A 142 -4.90 -5.16 14.16
CA PRO A 142 -3.63 -5.63 14.69
C PRO A 142 -2.64 -5.90 13.54
N GLY A 143 -1.42 -5.39 13.65
CA GLY A 143 -0.41 -5.56 12.62
C GLY A 143 -0.58 -4.67 11.39
N SER A 144 -1.47 -3.68 11.43
CA SER A 144 -1.63 -2.69 10.37
C SER A 144 -0.70 -1.49 10.54
N GLY A 145 -0.38 -0.81 9.44
CA GLY A 145 0.29 0.49 9.48
C GLY A 145 -0.59 1.57 10.11
N THR A 146 -1.92 1.42 10.03
CA THR A 146 -2.87 2.30 10.72
C THR A 146 -2.64 2.27 12.22
N GLU A 147 -2.52 1.08 12.84
CA GLU A 147 -2.23 0.97 14.27
C GLU A 147 -0.91 1.66 14.63
N VAL A 148 0.15 1.44 13.83
CA VAL A 148 1.44 2.07 14.05
C VAL A 148 1.33 3.60 14.06
N MET A 149 0.72 4.18 13.03
CA MET A 149 0.63 5.64 12.91
C MET A 149 -0.37 6.24 13.91
N ALA A 150 -1.47 5.56 14.21
CA ALA A 150 -2.44 6.00 15.21
C ALA A 150 -1.80 6.17 16.60
N LEU A 151 -1.01 5.18 17.03
CA LEU A 151 -0.29 5.26 18.31
C LEU A 151 0.69 6.44 18.34
N ARG A 152 1.38 6.73 17.24
CA ARG A 152 2.31 7.86 17.11
C ARG A 152 1.59 9.21 17.14
N VAL A 153 0.41 9.30 16.52
CA VAL A 153 -0.42 10.53 16.60
C VAL A 153 -0.93 10.73 18.04
N ILE A 154 -1.50 9.71 18.67
CA ILE A 154 -2.00 9.76 20.05
C ILE A 154 -0.89 10.23 20.98
N GLU A 155 0.29 9.64 20.86
CA GLU A 155 1.47 9.99 21.66
C GLU A 155 1.94 11.43 21.41
N ALA A 156 1.90 11.92 20.16
CA ALA A 156 2.27 13.30 19.83
C ALA A 156 1.38 14.34 20.53
N TYR A 157 0.14 13.96 20.88
CA TYR A 157 -0.77 14.78 21.69
C TYR A 157 -0.62 14.57 23.21
N GLY A 158 0.36 13.75 23.64
CA GLY A 158 0.63 13.50 25.07
C GLY A 158 -0.34 12.53 25.72
N LEU A 159 -1.08 11.76 24.94
CA LEU A 159 -1.97 10.70 25.42
C LEU A 159 -1.26 9.34 25.43
N ASP A 160 -1.57 8.51 26.45
CA ASP A 160 -1.18 7.11 26.50
C ASP A 160 -2.34 6.24 25.96
N PRO A 161 -2.17 5.58 24.80
CA PRO A 161 -3.25 4.80 24.20
C PRO A 161 -3.71 3.61 25.05
N ASN A 162 -2.93 3.18 26.04
CA ASN A 162 -3.25 2.06 26.90
C ASN A 162 -3.89 2.47 28.24
N LYS A 163 -3.82 3.77 28.60
CA LYS A 163 -4.34 4.29 29.87
C LYS A 163 -5.43 5.32 29.68
N ASP A 164 -5.30 6.17 28.66
CA ASP A 164 -6.18 7.31 28.49
C ASP A 164 -7.44 7.00 27.67
N MET A 165 -7.56 5.80 27.10
CA MET A 165 -8.74 5.40 26.30
C MET A 165 -9.00 3.90 26.37
N THR A 166 -10.23 3.48 26.08
CA THR A 166 -10.53 2.08 25.78
C THR A 166 -10.22 1.82 24.31
N ARG A 167 -9.20 1.01 24.05
CA ARG A 167 -8.70 0.80 22.72
C ARG A 167 -9.23 -0.47 22.08
N ASP A 168 -9.90 -0.33 20.93
CA ASP A 168 -10.26 -1.39 20.03
C ASP A 168 -9.25 -1.48 18.86
N LYS A 169 -9.15 -2.66 18.24
CA LYS A 169 -8.23 -2.95 17.15
C LYS A 169 -9.02 -3.55 15.98
N LEU A 170 -9.66 -2.69 15.20
CA LEU A 170 -10.56 -3.06 14.12
C LEU A 170 -10.03 -2.55 12.77
N GLY A 171 -10.32 -3.28 11.70
CA GLY A 171 -10.14 -2.80 10.32
C GLY A 171 -11.07 -1.61 10.03
N VAL A 172 -10.86 -0.93 8.89
CA VAL A 172 -11.62 0.29 8.59
C VAL A 172 -13.12 0.02 8.43
N SER A 173 -13.51 -1.08 7.80
CA SER A 173 -14.94 -1.44 7.63
C SER A 173 -15.61 -1.75 8.95
N GLU A 174 -14.94 -2.54 9.79
CA GLU A 174 -15.42 -2.89 11.13
C GLU A 174 -15.47 -1.67 12.04
N SER A 175 -14.47 -0.76 11.93
CA SER A 175 -14.44 0.50 12.68
C SER A 175 -15.61 1.41 12.29
N ALA A 176 -15.88 1.56 10.98
CA ALA A 176 -17.02 2.34 10.48
C ALA A 176 -18.35 1.76 10.96
N GLY A 177 -18.51 0.43 10.90
CA GLY A 177 -19.67 -0.26 11.43
C GLY A 177 -19.83 -0.08 12.94
N ALA A 178 -18.78 -0.26 13.72
CA ALA A 178 -18.77 -0.11 15.17
C ALA A 178 -19.10 1.35 15.61
N LEU A 179 -18.60 2.35 14.87
CA LEU A 179 -18.93 3.76 15.12
C LEU A 179 -20.39 4.04 14.81
N LYS A 180 -20.90 3.53 13.69
CA LYS A 180 -22.32 3.64 13.31
C LYS A 180 -23.24 3.01 14.36
N ASP A 181 -22.88 1.86 14.91
CA ASP A 181 -23.61 1.14 15.95
C ASP A 181 -23.44 1.76 17.34
N GLY A 182 -22.62 2.81 17.50
CA GLY A 182 -22.33 3.44 18.79
C GLY A 182 -21.45 2.58 19.73
N LYS A 183 -20.83 1.52 19.23
CA LYS A 183 -19.93 0.64 20.00
C LYS A 183 -18.59 1.29 20.30
N ILE A 184 -18.11 2.16 19.41
CA ILE A 184 -16.94 3.03 19.60
C ILE A 184 -17.33 4.49 19.43
N ASP A 185 -16.43 5.40 19.82
CA ASP A 185 -16.67 6.84 19.79
C ASP A 185 -15.83 7.55 18.70
N ALA A 186 -14.73 6.95 18.30
CA ALA A 186 -13.88 7.38 17.19
C ALA A 186 -13.05 6.23 16.64
N PHE A 187 -12.50 6.41 15.46
CA PHE A 187 -11.47 5.52 14.92
C PHE A 187 -10.40 6.26 14.15
N PHE A 188 -9.23 5.65 14.12
CA PHE A 188 -8.11 6.02 13.26
C PHE A 188 -8.13 5.17 12.00
N TRP A 189 -7.78 5.80 10.87
CA TRP A 189 -7.58 5.14 9.61
C TRP A 189 -6.52 5.85 8.78
N VAL A 190 -5.61 5.10 8.16
CA VAL A 190 -4.66 5.65 7.19
C VAL A 190 -4.96 5.06 5.82
N GLY A 191 -5.29 5.92 4.86
CA GLY A 191 -5.67 5.50 3.53
C GLY A 191 -5.59 6.59 2.48
N GLY A 192 -5.75 6.19 1.23
CA GLY A 192 -5.96 7.12 0.12
C GLY A 192 -7.35 7.74 0.14
N LEU A 193 -7.55 8.74 -0.68
CA LEU A 193 -8.80 9.52 -0.78
C LEU A 193 -9.54 9.23 -2.08
N PRO A 194 -10.89 8.99 -2.02
CA PRO A 194 -11.65 8.63 -0.84
C PRO A 194 -11.43 7.17 -0.44
N THR A 195 -11.62 6.86 0.84
CA THR A 195 -11.72 5.47 1.32
C THR A 195 -13.17 5.03 1.33
N ALA A 196 -13.48 3.87 0.73
CA ALA A 196 -14.86 3.40 0.55
C ALA A 196 -15.62 3.29 1.88
N ALA A 197 -15.06 2.64 2.90
CA ALA A 197 -15.71 2.48 4.20
C ALA A 197 -16.00 3.81 4.91
N VAL A 198 -15.17 4.85 4.72
CA VAL A 198 -15.42 6.19 5.26
C VAL A 198 -16.51 6.91 4.47
N THR A 199 -16.52 6.72 3.14
CA THR A 199 -17.58 7.25 2.26
C THR A 199 -18.94 6.67 2.65
N ASP A 200 -19.02 5.36 2.86
CA ASP A 200 -20.24 4.64 3.24
C ASP A 200 -20.77 5.12 4.61
N LEU A 201 -19.85 5.32 5.57
CA LEU A 201 -20.22 5.89 6.87
C LEU A 201 -20.83 7.28 6.71
N GLY A 202 -20.15 8.17 5.97
CA GLY A 202 -20.63 9.55 5.75
C GLY A 202 -21.93 9.63 4.94
N ALA A 203 -22.23 8.64 4.09
CA ALA A 203 -23.46 8.53 3.31
C ALA A 203 -24.62 7.89 4.09
N THR A 204 -24.38 7.33 5.29
CA THR A 204 -25.41 6.65 6.09
C THR A 204 -26.44 7.64 6.62
N PRO A 205 -27.74 7.48 6.33
CA PRO A 205 -28.80 8.37 6.83
C PRO A 205 -28.77 8.48 8.37
N GLY A 206 -28.88 9.69 8.88
CA GLY A 206 -28.88 9.99 10.33
C GLY A 206 -27.47 10.03 10.96
N ILE A 207 -26.41 9.64 10.24
CA ILE A 207 -25.03 9.77 10.70
C ILE A 207 -24.46 11.12 10.23
N LYS A 208 -24.00 11.91 11.17
CA LYS A 208 -23.24 13.13 10.89
C LYS A 208 -21.77 12.88 11.20
N MET A 209 -21.06 12.37 10.22
CA MET A 209 -19.64 12.07 10.32
C MET A 209 -18.82 13.35 10.48
N LYS A 210 -17.77 13.28 11.29
CA LYS A 210 -16.84 14.36 11.55
C LYS A 210 -15.40 13.85 11.45
N LEU A 211 -14.56 14.62 10.78
CA LEU A 211 -13.12 14.38 10.73
C LEU A 211 -12.40 15.38 11.65
N ILE A 212 -11.43 14.90 12.40
CA ILE A 212 -10.66 15.70 13.37
C ILE A 212 -9.28 16.03 12.79
N GLY A 213 -8.96 17.31 12.68
CA GLY A 213 -7.66 17.79 12.25
C GLY A 213 -6.56 17.47 13.27
N HIS A 214 -5.35 17.18 12.77
CA HIS A 214 -4.21 16.79 13.60
C HIS A 214 -2.85 17.07 12.91
N ALA A 215 -2.79 18.03 12.00
CA ALA A 215 -1.53 18.38 11.32
C ALA A 215 -0.44 18.92 12.25
N ASP A 216 -0.80 19.41 13.43
CA ASP A 216 0.13 19.89 14.46
C ASP A 216 0.93 18.76 15.13
N ALA A 217 0.45 17.49 15.07
CA ALA A 217 1.23 16.32 15.47
C ALA A 217 2.53 16.13 14.67
N PHE A 218 2.56 16.65 13.44
CA PHE A 218 3.63 16.49 12.46
C PHE A 218 5.03 16.75 13.03
N SER A 219 5.23 17.89 13.75
CA SER A 219 6.56 18.27 14.23
C SER A 219 7.11 17.28 15.26
N LYS A 220 6.28 16.87 16.23
CA LYS A 220 6.65 15.88 17.25
C LYS A 220 6.88 14.50 16.66
N MET A 221 6.06 14.11 15.68
CA MET A 221 6.24 12.83 14.99
C MET A 221 7.54 12.79 14.20
N ARG A 222 7.91 13.87 13.51
CA ARG A 222 9.20 13.95 12.79
C ARG A 222 10.40 13.93 13.74
N GLU A 223 10.32 14.65 14.85
CA GLU A 223 11.38 14.70 15.87
C GLU A 223 11.67 13.29 16.41
N LYS A 224 10.62 12.54 16.75
CA LYS A 224 10.76 11.23 17.38
C LYS A 224 11.02 10.09 16.41
N TYR A 225 10.38 10.08 15.26
CA TYR A 225 10.36 8.93 14.33
C TYR A 225 11.09 9.19 13.01
N GLY A 226 11.57 10.41 12.78
CA GLY A 226 12.33 10.81 11.60
C GLY A 226 11.48 11.49 10.52
N PRO A 227 12.10 11.91 9.41
CA PRO A 227 11.50 12.77 8.38
C PRO A 227 10.53 12.02 7.44
N LEU A 228 9.77 11.08 7.94
CA LEU A 228 8.86 10.20 7.20
C LEU A 228 7.48 10.81 6.99
N TYR A 229 7.11 11.79 7.83
CA TYR A 229 5.80 12.40 7.83
C TYR A 229 5.81 13.76 7.14
N ILE A 230 4.71 14.09 6.49
CA ILE A 230 4.46 15.40 5.89
C ILE A 230 3.11 15.94 6.35
N LYS A 231 2.92 17.26 6.24
CA LYS A 231 1.61 17.87 6.42
C LYS A 231 0.79 17.66 5.16
N GLY A 232 -0.50 17.41 5.33
CA GLY A 232 -1.45 17.27 4.24
C GLY A 232 -2.82 17.80 4.61
N THR A 233 -3.76 17.60 3.71
CA THR A 233 -5.14 18.04 3.86
C THR A 233 -6.07 17.00 3.24
N ILE A 234 -7.15 16.64 3.94
CA ILE A 234 -8.30 16.01 3.31
C ILE A 234 -9.18 17.14 2.77
N PRO A 235 -9.26 17.32 1.44
CA PRO A 235 -10.01 18.44 0.87
C PRO A 235 -11.49 18.39 1.22
N ALA A 236 -12.13 19.53 1.36
CA ALA A 236 -13.58 19.64 1.50
C ALA A 236 -14.29 18.82 0.40
N LYS A 237 -15.44 18.24 0.75
CA LYS A 237 -16.26 17.42 -0.17
C LYS A 237 -15.59 16.10 -0.62
N THR A 238 -14.50 15.67 0.05
CA THR A 238 -13.93 14.32 -0.17
C THR A 238 -14.94 13.25 0.26
N TYR A 239 -15.64 13.50 1.36
CA TYR A 239 -16.64 12.59 1.91
C TYR A 239 -18.01 13.27 2.06
N PRO A 240 -19.13 12.51 2.00
CA PRO A 240 -20.47 13.04 2.27
C PRO A 240 -20.53 13.77 3.62
N GLY A 241 -21.09 14.96 3.63
CA GLY A 241 -21.26 15.80 4.83
C GLY A 241 -20.01 16.59 5.25
N GLN A 242 -18.84 16.33 4.66
CA GLN A 242 -17.62 17.09 4.95
C GLN A 242 -17.58 18.39 4.13
N SER A 243 -17.71 19.54 4.80
CA SER A 243 -17.79 20.85 4.15
C SER A 243 -16.51 21.67 4.17
N VAL A 244 -15.51 21.28 4.96
CA VAL A 244 -14.26 22.02 5.18
C VAL A 244 -13.04 21.15 4.93
N ASP A 245 -11.93 21.80 4.63
CA ASP A 245 -10.62 21.15 4.57
C ASP A 245 -10.19 20.69 5.96
N ILE A 246 -9.62 19.49 6.06
CA ILE A 246 -9.14 18.94 7.33
C ILE A 246 -7.60 18.82 7.26
N PRO A 247 -6.86 19.60 8.06
CA PRO A 247 -5.40 19.51 8.11
C PRO A 247 -4.97 18.25 8.85
N ILE A 248 -4.12 17.45 8.21
CA ILE A 248 -3.73 16.10 8.67
C ILE A 248 -2.23 15.87 8.59
N THR A 249 -1.79 14.75 9.17
CA THR A 249 -0.47 14.16 8.95
C THR A 249 -0.56 13.07 7.89
N VAL A 250 0.43 12.98 7.03
CA VAL A 250 0.50 12.09 5.86
C VAL A 250 1.81 11.33 5.87
N VAL A 251 1.80 10.12 5.31
CA VAL A 251 2.97 9.29 5.05
C VAL A 251 2.88 8.72 3.64
N TRP A 252 4.01 8.44 2.97
CA TRP A 252 3.99 7.81 1.65
C TRP A 252 3.66 6.32 1.72
N ASN A 253 2.99 5.81 0.68
CA ASN A 253 2.85 4.38 0.42
C ASN A 253 3.93 3.91 -0.54
N LEU A 254 4.41 2.70 -0.31
CA LEU A 254 5.42 2.03 -1.12
C LEU A 254 4.88 0.72 -1.65
N LEU A 255 5.27 0.38 -2.87
CA LEU A 255 5.32 -0.99 -3.35
C LEU A 255 6.72 -1.52 -3.02
N VAL A 256 6.79 -2.64 -2.31
CA VAL A 256 8.04 -3.26 -1.90
C VAL A 256 8.14 -4.73 -2.32
N CYS A 257 9.36 -5.24 -2.39
CA CYS A 257 9.68 -6.64 -2.59
C CYS A 257 10.83 -7.06 -1.67
N ASN A 258 11.13 -8.37 -1.65
CA ASN A 258 12.36 -8.88 -1.04
C ASN A 258 13.58 -8.46 -1.87
N GLU A 259 14.71 -8.16 -1.22
CA GLU A 259 15.95 -7.74 -1.89
C GLU A 259 16.48 -8.75 -2.90
N ASN A 260 16.15 -10.03 -2.73
CA ASN A 260 16.58 -11.13 -3.60
C ASN A 260 15.68 -11.34 -4.83
N MET A 261 14.67 -10.50 -5.06
CA MET A 261 13.84 -10.58 -6.25
C MET A 261 14.69 -10.34 -7.51
N LYS A 262 14.41 -11.03 -8.61
CA LYS A 262 15.19 -10.88 -9.84
C LYS A 262 15.08 -9.46 -10.39
N GLU A 263 16.24 -8.87 -10.74
CA GLU A 263 16.30 -7.49 -11.26
C GLU A 263 15.43 -7.29 -12.50
N SER A 264 15.51 -8.23 -13.48
CA SER A 264 14.69 -8.15 -14.69
C SER A 264 13.20 -8.17 -14.40
N LEU A 265 12.75 -8.98 -13.43
CA LEU A 265 11.34 -9.07 -13.08
C LEU A 265 10.85 -7.75 -12.45
N VAL A 266 11.62 -7.14 -11.54
CA VAL A 266 11.26 -5.84 -10.95
C VAL A 266 11.23 -4.75 -12.00
N TYR A 267 12.17 -4.77 -12.95
CA TYR A 267 12.16 -3.84 -14.08
C TYR A 267 10.89 -4.00 -14.94
N ASP A 268 10.53 -5.23 -15.32
CA ASP A 268 9.34 -5.52 -16.13
C ASP A 268 8.06 -5.13 -15.39
N ILE A 269 7.97 -5.39 -14.07
CA ILE A 269 6.85 -4.96 -13.22
C ILE A 269 6.70 -3.44 -13.29
N LEU A 270 7.78 -2.69 -13.01
CA LEU A 270 7.73 -1.23 -13.02
C LEU A 270 7.34 -0.67 -14.38
N LYS A 271 8.02 -1.14 -15.44
CA LYS A 271 7.70 -0.72 -16.81
C LYS A 271 6.23 -0.92 -17.10
N THR A 272 5.68 -2.10 -16.78
CA THR A 272 4.28 -2.44 -17.05
C THR A 272 3.33 -1.55 -16.24
N LEU A 273 3.56 -1.34 -14.95
CA LEU A 273 2.70 -0.50 -14.12
C LEU A 273 2.70 0.97 -14.57
N PHE A 274 3.86 1.51 -14.99
CA PHE A 274 3.94 2.88 -15.49
C PHE A 274 3.33 3.03 -16.90
N ASP A 275 3.59 2.08 -17.81
CA ASP A 275 3.05 2.11 -19.18
C ASP A 275 1.52 1.96 -19.20
N HIS A 276 0.95 1.21 -18.24
CA HIS A 276 -0.49 0.94 -18.14
C HIS A 276 -1.16 1.64 -16.94
N LYS A 277 -0.60 2.74 -16.48
CA LYS A 277 -1.10 3.53 -15.34
C LYS A 277 -2.60 3.84 -15.43
N GLN A 278 -3.14 4.11 -16.61
CA GLN A 278 -4.55 4.45 -16.78
C GLN A 278 -5.49 3.29 -16.37
N GLU A 279 -5.09 2.04 -16.58
CA GLU A 279 -5.85 0.88 -16.11
C GLU A 279 -5.82 0.77 -14.57
N LEU A 280 -4.69 1.17 -13.94
CA LEU A 280 -4.61 1.26 -12.49
C LEU A 280 -5.52 2.37 -11.92
N VAL A 281 -5.60 3.52 -12.59
CA VAL A 281 -6.49 4.62 -12.22
C VAL A 281 -7.96 4.18 -12.29
N ALA A 282 -8.33 3.32 -13.24
CA ALA A 282 -9.67 2.73 -13.30
C ALA A 282 -9.99 1.83 -12.09
N SER A 283 -8.98 1.20 -11.48
CA SER A 283 -9.15 0.39 -10.26
C SER A 283 -9.24 1.25 -9.00
N HIS A 284 -8.43 2.29 -8.91
CA HIS A 284 -8.51 3.30 -7.84
C HIS A 284 -7.82 4.60 -8.26
N ARG A 285 -8.47 5.74 -8.02
CA ARG A 285 -7.97 7.06 -8.46
C ARG A 285 -6.60 7.44 -7.87
N GLU A 286 -6.23 6.93 -6.71
CA GLU A 286 -4.90 7.17 -6.11
C GLU A 286 -3.74 6.68 -6.99
N ALA A 287 -3.97 5.77 -7.92
CA ALA A 287 -2.99 5.40 -8.92
C ALA A 287 -2.55 6.57 -9.82
N SER A 288 -3.34 7.65 -9.89
CA SER A 288 -2.92 8.88 -10.59
C SER A 288 -1.66 9.52 -10.00
N ASN A 289 -1.37 9.27 -8.72
CA ASN A 289 -0.16 9.74 -8.05
C ASN A 289 1.10 8.94 -8.41
N LEU A 290 0.97 7.77 -9.03
CA LEU A 290 2.12 7.02 -9.53
C LEU A 290 2.81 7.82 -10.63
N SER A 291 3.94 8.45 -10.29
CA SER A 291 4.69 9.33 -11.16
C SER A 291 6.20 9.26 -10.86
N LEU A 292 7.00 9.88 -11.69
CA LEU A 292 8.46 9.88 -11.54
C LEU A 292 8.95 10.77 -10.39
N GLU A 293 8.26 11.88 -10.14
CA GLU A 293 8.68 12.89 -9.16
C GLU A 293 8.88 12.33 -7.74
N PRO A 294 7.94 11.60 -7.13
CA PRO A 294 8.11 11.06 -5.77
C PRO A 294 9.27 10.06 -5.66
N GLN A 295 9.64 9.41 -6.76
CA GLN A 295 10.75 8.45 -6.77
C GLN A 295 12.08 9.16 -6.52
N ALA A 296 12.28 10.35 -7.10
CA ALA A 296 13.50 11.16 -6.96
C ALA A 296 13.52 12.00 -5.68
N ALA A 297 12.35 12.39 -5.16
CA ALA A 297 12.20 13.34 -4.06
C ALA A 297 12.42 12.74 -2.65
N GLY A 298 12.96 11.51 -2.54
CA GLY A 298 13.16 10.86 -1.25
C GLY A 298 11.87 10.38 -0.59
N GLY A 299 10.85 10.06 -1.38
CA GLY A 299 9.57 9.48 -0.90
C GLY A 299 9.72 8.10 -0.25
N SER A 300 10.84 7.41 -0.49
CA SER A 300 11.16 6.15 0.17
C SER A 300 12.36 6.28 1.12
N PRO A 301 12.22 5.87 2.40
CA PRO A 301 13.34 5.71 3.32
C PRO A 301 14.10 4.40 3.12
N ILE A 302 13.53 3.45 2.39
CA ILE A 302 14.11 2.13 2.10
C ILE A 302 14.81 2.21 0.75
N PRO A 303 16.03 1.63 0.58
CA PRO A 303 16.71 1.61 -0.71
C PRO A 303 15.85 1.01 -1.82
N PHE A 304 15.94 1.57 -3.01
CA PHE A 304 15.29 1.00 -4.18
C PHE A 304 15.93 -0.32 -4.59
N HIS A 305 15.13 -1.21 -5.19
CA HIS A 305 15.60 -2.44 -5.78
C HIS A 305 16.45 -2.15 -7.05
N PRO A 306 17.53 -2.92 -7.36
CA PRO A 306 18.34 -2.69 -8.56
C PRO A 306 17.53 -2.57 -9.85
N GLY A 307 16.52 -3.41 -10.06
CA GLY A 307 15.62 -3.30 -11.22
C GLY A 307 14.82 -2.01 -11.26
N ALA A 308 14.45 -1.48 -10.09
CA ALA A 308 13.79 -0.18 -9.99
C ALA A 308 14.77 0.97 -10.32
N ILE A 309 15.98 0.91 -9.77
CA ILE A 309 17.04 1.89 -10.07
C ILE A 309 17.30 1.94 -11.57
N ARG A 310 17.45 0.78 -12.22
CA ARG A 310 17.64 0.67 -13.66
C ARG A 310 16.53 1.36 -14.43
N TYR A 311 15.26 1.01 -14.15
CA TYR A 311 14.09 1.60 -14.81
C TYR A 311 14.05 3.13 -14.65
N PHE A 312 14.20 3.63 -13.42
CA PHE A 312 14.14 5.06 -13.17
C PHE A 312 15.33 5.82 -13.77
N THR A 313 16.52 5.22 -13.81
CA THR A 313 17.70 5.80 -14.47
C THR A 313 17.46 5.94 -15.99
N GLU A 314 16.87 4.94 -16.64
CA GLU A 314 16.47 5.02 -18.06
C GLU A 314 15.41 6.12 -18.31
N LYS A 315 14.61 6.48 -17.29
CA LYS A 315 13.67 7.62 -17.32
C LYS A 315 14.32 8.96 -16.94
N GLY A 316 15.65 9.00 -16.76
CA GLY A 316 16.39 10.21 -16.46
C GLY A 316 16.44 10.62 -14.98
N LEU A 317 16.00 9.76 -14.05
CA LEU A 317 16.07 10.05 -12.63
C LEU A 317 17.41 9.63 -12.03
N LYS A 318 17.92 10.44 -11.10
CA LYS A 318 19.04 10.07 -10.22
C LYS A 318 18.45 9.50 -8.92
N ILE A 319 18.38 8.19 -8.81
CA ILE A 319 17.98 7.48 -7.58
C ILE A 319 19.24 7.20 -6.75
N LYS A 320 19.17 7.48 -5.45
CA LYS A 320 20.25 7.19 -4.49
C LYS A 320 20.06 5.82 -3.86
#